data_0115d8f031a0246ebf30da41634c034d
#
_entry.id   0115d8f031a0246ebf30da41634c034d
#
_cell.length_a   1.000
_cell.length_b   1.000
_cell.length_c   1.000
_cell.angle_alpha   90.00
_cell.angle_beta   90.00
_cell.angle_gamma   90.00
#
_symmetry.space_group_name_H-M   'P 1'
#
loop_
_entity.id
_entity.type
_entity.pdbx_description
1 polymer ?
#
loop_
_entity_poly.entity_id
_entity_poly.type
_entity_poly.pdbx_seq_one_letter_code
_entity_poly.pdbx_strand_id
1 'polypeptide(L)'
;MKRARLSGSPLLRVTPALAVVLALTVGLAARSRAVAAEQDGRAERERIAAALVEVYTHASAPDLGSPWQSAGVARYNGSGVVIEGNRILTAAHVVAHHVEVSVKRQGTTRRHAARVTFSGDACDLAILEVDDESFFAGVKPLQLGELPRLGDSVTAYGFPLGGESISITAGIVSRLEIGVYSHSGEELLQAQVDAALNDGNSGGPIVAGGELVGIAAEVLESAENVGYVVPVPIIEHFLRDIEDGRVDGFPNMGIDAQPIENKALQASLGLTDGDHGALVIRVDADSTGAEVLRPGDVLLAVDGLPIGRDLTIGVPGVGRVAASYAVRRRQVGETVKVELARDGKRLDREVVLLATRPLVPDTQHGQPSYLVYGGLVFQPPTRDFIELFEEPPS
;
A
#
# COMPACT_ATOMS: atom_id res chain seq x y z
N MET A 1 63.88 50.85 -21.57
CA MET A 1 62.75 49.94 -21.79
C MET A 1 63.27 48.50 -21.64
N LYS A 2 63.01 47.86 -20.48
CA LYS A 2 63.42 46.48 -20.19
C LYS A 2 62.25 45.56 -20.50
N ARG A 3 62.41 44.66 -21.46
CA ARG A 3 61.42 43.58 -21.73
C ARG A 3 61.59 42.45 -20.69
N ALA A 4 60.52 42.21 -19.93
CA ALA A 4 60.44 41.03 -19.04
C ALA A 4 60.21 39.77 -19.88
N ARG A 5 61.07 38.77 -19.72
CA ARG A 5 60.91 37.41 -20.27
C ARG A 5 59.95 36.64 -19.32
N LEU A 6 58.80 36.23 -19.81
CA LEU A 6 57.93 35.27 -19.16
C LEU A 6 58.59 33.87 -19.23
N SER A 7 58.95 33.32 -18.08
CA SER A 7 59.45 31.94 -17.95
C SER A 7 58.27 30.96 -18.16
N GLY A 8 58.33 30.19 -19.24
CA GLY A 8 57.37 29.12 -19.50
C GLY A 8 57.51 27.99 -18.46
N SER A 9 56.40 27.64 -17.83
CA SER A 9 56.29 26.49 -16.96
C SER A 9 56.53 25.19 -17.77
N PRO A 10 57.28 24.21 -17.26
CA PRO A 10 57.51 22.94 -17.96
C PRO A 10 56.22 22.16 -18.05
N LEU A 11 55.66 22.00 -19.22
CA LEU A 11 54.59 21.04 -19.51
C LEU A 11 55.17 19.63 -19.28
N LEU A 12 54.68 18.94 -18.29
CA LEU A 12 54.98 17.52 -18.02
C LEU A 12 54.59 16.70 -19.25
N ARG A 13 55.52 16.29 -20.07
CA ARG A 13 55.31 15.38 -21.20
C ARG A 13 55.09 13.99 -20.64
N VAL A 14 53.81 13.57 -20.52
CA VAL A 14 53.49 12.17 -20.19
C VAL A 14 53.97 11.29 -21.33
N THR A 15 54.89 10.37 -21.06
CA THR A 15 55.37 9.43 -22.08
C THR A 15 54.24 8.50 -22.50
N PRO A 16 54.12 8.08 -23.77
CA PRO A 16 53.03 7.21 -24.23
C PRO A 16 52.95 5.89 -23.46
N ALA A 17 54.06 5.39 -22.96
CA ALA A 17 54.10 4.20 -22.10
C ALA A 17 53.41 4.42 -20.75
N LEU A 18 53.55 5.58 -20.12
CA LEU A 18 52.89 5.91 -18.87
C LEU A 18 51.38 6.09 -19.05
N ALA A 19 50.96 6.65 -20.19
CA ALA A 19 49.54 6.80 -20.54
C ALA A 19 48.86 5.42 -20.76
N VAL A 20 49.57 4.46 -21.40
CA VAL A 20 49.05 3.09 -21.60
C VAL A 20 48.93 2.35 -20.27
N VAL A 21 49.94 2.45 -19.38
CA VAL A 21 49.87 1.80 -18.05
C VAL A 21 48.74 2.40 -17.21
N LEU A 22 48.57 3.72 -17.26
CA LEU A 22 47.45 4.38 -16.54
C LEU A 22 46.11 3.95 -17.07
N ALA A 23 45.94 3.86 -18.40
CA ALA A 23 44.71 3.39 -19.02
C ALA A 23 44.40 1.92 -18.67
N LEU A 24 45.41 1.06 -18.64
CA LEU A 24 45.26 -0.35 -18.23
C LEU A 24 44.86 -0.49 -16.75
N THR A 25 45.48 0.29 -15.85
CA THR A 25 45.15 0.25 -14.42
C THR A 25 43.75 0.80 -14.13
N VAL A 26 43.34 1.88 -14.78
CA VAL A 26 41.98 2.44 -14.67
C VAL A 26 40.96 1.46 -15.24
N GLY A 27 41.25 0.82 -16.39
CA GLY A 27 40.40 -0.21 -16.98
C GLY A 27 40.25 -1.45 -16.10
N LEU A 28 41.34 -1.90 -15.46
CA LEU A 28 41.32 -3.04 -14.55
C LEU A 28 40.54 -2.72 -13.27
N ALA A 29 40.71 -1.52 -12.72
CA ALA A 29 39.97 -1.06 -11.53
C ALA A 29 38.45 -0.89 -11.82
N ALA A 30 38.10 -0.36 -12.99
CA ALA A 30 36.71 -0.25 -13.42
C ALA A 30 36.06 -1.64 -13.60
N ARG A 31 36.79 -2.58 -14.21
CA ARG A 31 36.33 -3.96 -14.39
C ARG A 31 36.16 -4.69 -13.04
N SER A 32 37.08 -4.51 -12.10
CA SER A 32 36.95 -5.07 -10.76
C SER A 32 35.75 -4.52 -9.99
N ARG A 33 35.50 -3.20 -10.10
CA ARG A 33 34.28 -2.58 -9.51
C ARG A 33 32.99 -3.10 -10.13
N ALA A 34 32.97 -3.27 -11.45
CA ALA A 34 31.77 -3.83 -12.13
C ALA A 34 31.50 -5.27 -11.69
N VAL A 35 32.52 -6.11 -11.58
CA VAL A 35 32.40 -7.51 -11.11
C VAL A 35 31.96 -7.53 -9.64
N ALA A 36 32.49 -6.68 -8.78
CA ALA A 36 32.05 -6.58 -7.39
C ALA A 36 30.58 -6.14 -7.27
N ALA A 37 30.16 -5.13 -8.03
CA ALA A 37 28.77 -4.67 -8.05
C ALA A 37 27.80 -5.74 -8.58
N GLU A 38 28.21 -6.54 -9.56
CA GLU A 38 27.41 -7.66 -10.07
C GLU A 38 27.28 -8.79 -9.03
N GLN A 39 28.35 -9.08 -8.29
CA GLN A 39 28.33 -10.06 -7.19
C GLN A 39 27.45 -9.59 -6.03
N ASP A 40 27.54 -8.32 -5.64
CA ASP A 40 26.70 -7.73 -4.59
C ASP A 40 25.22 -7.78 -4.99
N GLY A 41 24.88 -7.39 -6.22
CA GLY A 41 23.52 -7.45 -6.72
C GLY A 41 22.97 -8.89 -6.85
N ARG A 42 23.85 -9.87 -7.11
CA ARG A 42 23.44 -11.29 -7.09
C ARG A 42 23.17 -11.78 -5.66
N ALA A 43 24.06 -11.48 -4.72
CA ALA A 43 23.89 -11.87 -3.32
C ALA A 43 22.61 -11.23 -2.70
N GLU A 44 22.31 -9.99 -3.07
CA GLU A 44 21.09 -9.32 -2.67
C GLU A 44 19.84 -10.03 -3.22
N ARG A 45 19.80 -10.35 -4.52
CA ARG A 45 18.69 -11.10 -5.13
C ARG A 45 18.50 -12.48 -4.48
N GLU A 46 19.61 -13.20 -4.17
CA GLU A 46 19.55 -14.49 -3.48
C GLU A 46 19.00 -14.35 -2.05
N ARG A 47 19.36 -13.27 -1.34
CA ARG A 47 18.83 -12.95 0.00
C ARG A 47 17.31 -12.68 -0.05
N ILE A 48 16.86 -11.85 -0.99
CA ILE A 48 15.44 -11.54 -1.15
C ILE A 48 14.65 -12.79 -1.52
N ALA A 49 15.16 -13.57 -2.48
CA ALA A 49 14.54 -14.81 -2.89
C ALA A 49 14.40 -15.84 -1.75
N ALA A 50 15.36 -15.87 -0.82
CA ALA A 50 15.29 -16.74 0.35
C ALA A 50 14.19 -16.35 1.35
N ALA A 51 13.78 -15.07 1.37
CA ALA A 51 12.67 -14.59 2.18
C ALA A 51 11.31 -14.73 1.48
N LEU A 52 11.29 -15.07 0.19
CA LEU A 52 10.06 -15.22 -0.58
C LEU A 52 9.36 -16.55 -0.26
N VAL A 53 8.05 -16.48 -0.17
CA VAL A 53 7.17 -17.59 0.20
C VAL A 53 6.08 -17.73 -0.86
N GLU A 54 5.87 -18.94 -1.34
CA GLU A 54 4.71 -19.31 -2.15
C GLU A 54 3.55 -19.66 -1.21
N VAL A 55 2.39 -19.05 -1.40
CA VAL A 55 1.19 -19.22 -0.59
C VAL A 55 0.18 -20.06 -1.39
N TYR A 56 -0.34 -21.11 -0.79
CA TYR A 56 -1.36 -21.99 -1.34
C TYR A 56 -2.61 -21.94 -0.47
N THR A 57 -3.72 -21.53 -1.04
CA THR A 57 -5.00 -21.40 -0.34
C THR A 57 -6.04 -22.34 -0.94
N HIS A 58 -6.63 -23.17 -0.09
CA HIS A 58 -7.90 -23.80 -0.37
C HIS A 58 -9.00 -22.92 0.23
N ALA A 59 -9.87 -22.38 -0.58
CA ALA A 59 -10.91 -21.45 -0.17
C ALA A 59 -12.29 -21.99 -0.49
N SER A 60 -13.27 -21.64 0.34
CA SER A 60 -14.68 -21.97 0.14
C SER A 60 -15.53 -20.78 0.53
N ALA A 61 -15.82 -19.92 -0.45
CA ALA A 61 -16.67 -18.76 -0.26
C ALA A 61 -18.11 -19.19 0.08
N PRO A 62 -18.87 -18.41 0.86
CA PRO A 62 -20.28 -18.64 1.08
C PRO A 62 -21.07 -18.47 -0.22
N ASP A 63 -22.14 -19.23 -0.38
CA ASP A 63 -23.15 -18.95 -1.40
C ASP A 63 -24.12 -17.90 -0.83
N LEU A 64 -23.96 -16.65 -1.24
CA LEU A 64 -24.78 -15.56 -0.71
C LEU A 64 -26.25 -15.66 -1.11
N GLY A 65 -26.58 -16.35 -2.22
CA GLY A 65 -27.95 -16.65 -2.65
C GLY A 65 -28.59 -17.80 -1.86
N SER A 66 -27.76 -18.67 -1.28
CA SER A 66 -28.14 -19.81 -0.46
C SER A 66 -27.27 -19.86 0.81
N PRO A 67 -27.52 -18.96 1.79
CA PRO A 67 -26.55 -18.66 2.88
C PRO A 67 -26.23 -19.84 3.81
N TRP A 68 -26.92 -20.97 3.70
CA TRP A 68 -26.59 -22.25 4.37
C TRP A 68 -25.64 -23.13 3.57
N GLN A 69 -25.26 -22.71 2.37
CA GLN A 69 -24.32 -23.42 1.49
C GLN A 69 -23.03 -22.64 1.33
N SER A 70 -22.02 -23.34 0.91
CA SER A 70 -20.80 -22.72 0.43
C SER A 70 -20.56 -23.12 -1.03
N ALA A 71 -19.90 -22.28 -1.78
CA ALA A 71 -19.34 -22.63 -3.08
C ALA A 71 -18.35 -23.80 -2.87
N GLY A 72 -18.13 -24.58 -3.89
CA GLY A 72 -17.12 -25.66 -3.84
C GLY A 72 -15.74 -25.13 -3.43
N VAL A 73 -14.85 -26.04 -3.04
CA VAL A 73 -13.48 -25.65 -2.69
C VAL A 73 -12.72 -25.23 -3.95
N ALA A 74 -12.29 -23.99 -3.99
CA ALA A 74 -11.38 -23.44 -5.00
C ALA A 74 -9.92 -23.47 -4.49
N ARG A 75 -8.97 -23.40 -5.41
CA ARG A 75 -7.53 -23.35 -5.10
C ARG A 75 -6.94 -22.09 -5.69
N TYR A 76 -6.25 -21.35 -4.85
CA TYR A 76 -5.54 -20.14 -5.22
C TYR A 76 -4.06 -20.26 -4.84
N ASN A 77 -3.22 -19.61 -5.62
CA ASN A 77 -1.81 -19.46 -5.33
C ASN A 77 -1.48 -17.98 -5.32
N GLY A 78 -0.59 -17.60 -4.43
CA GLY A 78 -0.05 -16.25 -4.36
C GLY A 78 1.37 -16.27 -3.80
N SER A 79 1.86 -15.12 -3.49
CA SER A 79 3.19 -14.89 -2.95
C SER A 79 3.10 -14.27 -1.57
N GLY A 80 4.19 -14.37 -0.81
CA GLY A 80 4.37 -13.68 0.46
C GLY A 80 5.84 -13.47 0.74
N VAL A 81 6.14 -12.73 1.77
CA VAL A 81 7.50 -12.44 2.19
C VAL A 81 7.66 -12.55 3.68
N VAL A 82 8.78 -13.17 4.12
CA VAL A 82 9.13 -13.22 5.54
C VAL A 82 9.58 -11.84 6.02
N ILE A 83 8.88 -11.35 7.04
CA ILE A 83 9.17 -10.09 7.75
C ILE A 83 9.60 -10.38 9.19
N GLU A 84 9.94 -9.35 9.95
CA GLU A 84 10.36 -9.49 11.35
C GLU A 84 9.33 -10.23 12.22
N GLY A 85 9.82 -10.96 13.24
CA GLY A 85 8.99 -11.72 14.18
C GLY A 85 8.55 -13.09 13.67
N ASN A 86 9.26 -13.66 12.66
CA ASN A 86 8.90 -14.95 12.05
C ASN A 86 7.46 -14.93 11.50
N ARG A 87 7.08 -13.85 10.87
CA ARG A 87 5.78 -13.64 10.24
C ARG A 87 5.94 -13.60 8.73
N ILE A 88 4.89 -13.97 8.03
CA ILE A 88 4.81 -13.86 6.57
C ILE A 88 3.75 -12.80 6.26
N LEU A 89 4.15 -11.77 5.51
CA LEU A 89 3.24 -10.76 4.97
C LEU A 89 2.82 -11.17 3.57
N THR A 90 1.52 -11.10 3.29
CA THR A 90 0.91 -11.40 1.98
C THR A 90 -0.28 -10.47 1.74
N ALA A 91 -0.94 -10.56 0.58
CA ALA A 91 -2.20 -9.87 0.33
C ALA A 91 -3.38 -10.63 0.97
N ALA A 92 -4.39 -9.89 1.47
CA ALA A 92 -5.56 -10.48 2.13
C ALA A 92 -6.40 -11.31 1.15
N HIS A 93 -6.59 -10.83 -0.09
CA HIS A 93 -7.35 -11.57 -1.11
C HIS A 93 -6.73 -12.95 -1.45
N VAL A 94 -5.40 -13.13 -1.28
CA VAL A 94 -4.73 -14.42 -1.50
C VAL A 94 -5.22 -15.47 -0.50
N VAL A 95 -5.63 -15.07 0.68
CA VAL A 95 -6.09 -15.96 1.77
C VAL A 95 -7.57 -15.80 2.09
N ALA A 96 -8.31 -15.07 1.26
CA ALA A 96 -9.73 -14.86 1.42
C ALA A 96 -10.52 -16.17 1.47
N HIS A 97 -11.53 -16.27 2.33
CA HIS A 97 -12.39 -17.47 2.50
C HIS A 97 -11.63 -18.79 2.70
N HIS A 98 -10.41 -18.74 3.23
CA HIS A 98 -9.58 -19.94 3.38
C HIS A 98 -10.21 -20.97 4.31
N VAL A 99 -10.11 -22.24 3.91
CA VAL A 99 -10.35 -23.43 4.76
C VAL A 99 -9.01 -24.02 5.19
N GLU A 100 -7.98 -23.87 4.34
CA GLU A 100 -6.62 -24.32 4.59
C GLU A 100 -5.65 -23.39 3.86
N VAL A 101 -4.60 -22.99 4.56
CA VAL A 101 -3.46 -22.27 4.00
C VAL A 101 -2.19 -23.06 4.24
N SER A 102 -1.39 -23.21 3.23
CA SER A 102 -0.05 -23.77 3.34
C SER A 102 0.97 -22.93 2.58
N VAL A 103 2.22 -22.96 3.04
CA VAL A 103 3.29 -22.13 2.51
C VAL A 103 4.51 -22.97 2.17
N LYS A 104 5.25 -22.54 1.14
CA LYS A 104 6.49 -23.17 0.70
C LYS A 104 7.55 -22.10 0.45
N ARG A 105 8.75 -22.27 0.99
CA ARG A 105 9.88 -21.39 0.70
C ARG A 105 10.47 -21.68 -0.68
N GLN A 106 11.03 -20.67 -1.28
CA GLN A 106 11.83 -20.81 -2.50
C GLN A 106 12.92 -21.87 -2.32
N GLY A 107 13.08 -22.75 -3.32
CA GLY A 107 14.09 -23.79 -3.35
C GLY A 107 13.85 -24.99 -2.42
N THR A 108 12.69 -25.06 -1.76
CA THR A 108 12.28 -26.23 -0.96
C THR A 108 11.11 -26.96 -1.63
N THR A 109 10.94 -28.25 -1.28
CA THR A 109 9.82 -29.07 -1.78
C THR A 109 8.72 -29.26 -0.74
N ARG A 110 9.03 -29.00 0.54
CA ARG A 110 8.11 -29.21 1.64
C ARG A 110 7.17 -28.02 1.79
N ARG A 111 5.86 -28.29 1.87
CA ARG A 111 4.83 -27.36 2.31
C ARG A 111 4.64 -27.44 3.82
N HIS A 112 4.37 -26.30 4.44
CA HIS A 112 4.08 -26.18 5.85
C HIS A 112 2.68 -25.59 5.99
N ALA A 113 1.88 -26.11 6.93
CA ALA A 113 0.61 -25.49 7.28
C ALA A 113 0.88 -24.08 7.83
N ALA A 114 0.05 -23.14 7.44
CA ALA A 114 0.12 -21.77 7.91
C ALA A 114 -1.25 -21.36 8.45
N ARG A 115 -1.24 -20.47 9.42
CA ARG A 115 -2.43 -19.88 10.02
C ARG A 115 -2.49 -18.39 9.66
N VAL A 116 -3.63 -17.94 9.20
CA VAL A 116 -3.92 -16.50 9.04
C VAL A 116 -4.17 -15.95 10.45
N THR A 117 -3.29 -15.10 10.95
CA THR A 117 -3.42 -14.50 12.30
C THR A 117 -4.09 -13.15 12.25
N PHE A 118 -3.88 -12.39 11.19
CA PHE A 118 -4.54 -11.11 10.93
C PHE A 118 -4.86 -10.97 9.45
N SER A 119 -6.04 -10.43 9.15
CA SER A 119 -6.47 -10.01 7.82
C SER A 119 -6.96 -8.56 7.91
N GLY A 120 -6.31 -7.67 7.19
CA GLY A 120 -6.69 -6.27 7.04
C GLY A 120 -7.29 -6.05 5.66
N ASP A 121 -8.54 -6.44 5.48
CA ASP A 121 -9.23 -6.42 4.18
C ASP A 121 -9.29 -5.01 3.60
N ALA A 122 -9.42 -3.99 4.47
CA ALA A 122 -9.41 -2.58 4.07
C ALA A 122 -8.16 -2.18 3.25
N CYS A 123 -7.00 -2.75 3.56
CA CYS A 123 -5.72 -2.46 2.89
C CYS A 123 -5.15 -3.65 2.12
N ASP A 124 -5.92 -4.71 1.98
CA ASP A 124 -5.51 -5.94 1.28
C ASP A 124 -4.19 -6.54 1.79
N LEU A 125 -4.00 -6.61 3.10
CA LEU A 125 -2.82 -7.21 3.74
C LEU A 125 -3.22 -8.31 4.72
N ALA A 126 -2.41 -9.36 4.80
CA ALA A 126 -2.59 -10.43 5.80
C ALA A 126 -1.26 -10.89 6.38
N ILE A 127 -1.31 -11.36 7.64
CA ILE A 127 -0.20 -12.00 8.33
C ILE A 127 -0.46 -13.48 8.46
N LEU A 128 0.54 -14.27 8.07
CA LEU A 128 0.55 -15.71 8.26
C LEU A 128 1.64 -16.10 9.26
N GLU A 129 1.34 -17.12 10.05
CA GLU A 129 2.28 -17.77 10.97
C GLU A 129 2.41 -19.24 10.64
N VAL A 130 3.59 -19.78 10.88
CA VAL A 130 3.92 -21.19 10.72
C VAL A 130 4.44 -21.73 12.05
N ASP A 131 3.80 -22.77 12.59
CA ASP A 131 4.17 -23.34 13.89
C ASP A 131 5.53 -24.06 13.89
N ASP A 132 5.99 -24.53 12.71
CA ASP A 132 7.30 -25.17 12.55
C ASP A 132 8.40 -24.09 12.42
N GLU A 133 9.06 -23.76 13.52
CA GLU A 133 10.15 -22.78 13.55
C GLU A 133 11.29 -23.09 12.56
N SER A 134 11.47 -24.36 12.16
CA SER A 134 12.45 -24.75 11.17
C SER A 134 12.18 -24.12 9.79
N PHE A 135 10.93 -23.69 9.55
CA PHE A 135 10.54 -22.96 8.36
C PHE A 135 11.35 -21.66 8.18
N PHE A 136 11.66 -20.98 9.26
CA PHE A 136 12.38 -19.69 9.23
C PHE A 136 13.90 -19.85 9.36
N ALA A 137 14.41 -21.08 9.54
CA ALA A 137 15.84 -21.31 9.72
C ALA A 137 16.68 -20.82 8.52
N GLY A 138 17.64 -19.93 8.80
CA GLY A 138 18.53 -19.34 7.80
C GLY A 138 17.89 -18.28 6.89
N VAL A 139 16.63 -17.92 7.11
CA VAL A 139 15.99 -16.81 6.40
C VAL A 139 16.31 -15.50 7.12
N LYS A 140 16.75 -14.49 6.37
CA LYS A 140 16.83 -13.12 6.86
C LYS A 140 15.54 -12.41 6.47
N PRO A 141 14.73 -11.94 7.43
CA PRO A 141 13.53 -11.16 7.15
C PRO A 141 13.84 -9.96 6.27
N LEU A 142 12.92 -9.64 5.37
CA LEU A 142 13.02 -8.44 4.56
C LEU A 142 12.62 -7.25 5.43
N GLN A 143 13.48 -6.23 5.47
CA GLN A 143 13.24 -5.02 6.25
C GLN A 143 12.35 -4.07 5.45
N LEU A 144 11.50 -3.30 6.14
CA LEU A 144 10.74 -2.21 5.54
C LEU A 144 11.70 -1.08 5.16
N GLY A 145 11.57 -0.59 3.94
CA GLY A 145 12.27 0.58 3.43
C GLY A 145 11.42 1.85 3.54
N GLU A 146 11.89 2.92 2.90
CA GLU A 146 11.13 4.16 2.77
C GLU A 146 10.17 4.11 1.58
N LEU A 147 9.15 4.97 1.58
CA LEU A 147 8.28 5.15 0.41
C LEU A 147 9.10 5.63 -0.79
N PRO A 148 9.14 4.88 -1.88
CA PRO A 148 9.93 5.26 -3.06
C PRO A 148 9.29 6.50 -3.72
N ARG A 149 10.12 7.26 -4.43
CA ARG A 149 9.68 8.44 -5.19
C ARG A 149 9.27 8.07 -6.61
N LEU A 150 8.56 8.97 -7.25
CA LEU A 150 8.25 8.82 -8.68
C LEU A 150 9.54 8.66 -9.49
N GLY A 151 9.58 7.64 -10.35
CA GLY A 151 10.73 7.30 -11.19
C GLY A 151 11.79 6.44 -10.51
N ASP A 152 11.69 6.16 -9.21
CA ASP A 152 12.61 5.24 -8.54
C ASP A 152 12.42 3.81 -9.06
N SER A 153 13.54 3.12 -9.24
CA SER A 153 13.53 1.74 -9.71
C SER A 153 13.04 0.80 -8.62
N VAL A 154 12.15 -0.10 -9.00
CA VAL A 154 11.61 -1.15 -8.15
C VAL A 154 11.72 -2.51 -8.83
N THR A 155 11.75 -3.57 -8.03
CA THR A 155 11.76 -4.96 -8.50
C THR A 155 10.66 -5.73 -7.79
N ALA A 156 9.78 -6.35 -8.55
CA ALA A 156 8.75 -7.24 -8.05
C ALA A 156 9.26 -8.67 -8.03
N TYR A 157 8.95 -9.40 -6.96
CA TYR A 157 9.27 -10.80 -6.79
C TYR A 157 7.97 -11.58 -6.50
N GLY A 158 7.80 -12.75 -7.11
CA GLY A 158 6.62 -13.57 -6.86
C GLY A 158 6.70 -14.94 -7.54
N PHE A 159 5.63 -15.72 -7.36
CA PHE A 159 5.44 -17.03 -7.98
C PHE A 159 4.25 -16.95 -8.94
N PRO A 160 4.49 -16.67 -10.24
CA PRO A 160 3.40 -16.56 -11.21
C PRO A 160 2.68 -17.90 -11.38
N LEU A 161 1.42 -17.85 -11.74
CA LEU A 161 0.60 -19.04 -12.00
C LEU A 161 1.27 -19.96 -13.01
N GLY A 162 1.35 -21.25 -12.64
CA GLY A 162 1.90 -22.32 -13.51
C GLY A 162 3.42 -22.47 -13.46
N GLY A 163 4.15 -21.71 -12.62
CA GLY A 163 5.60 -21.81 -12.44
C GLY A 163 5.99 -22.21 -11.02
N GLU A 164 6.88 -23.21 -10.88
CA GLU A 164 7.53 -23.50 -9.58
C GLU A 164 8.75 -22.60 -9.34
N SER A 165 9.06 -21.71 -10.27
CA SER A 165 10.21 -20.83 -10.24
C SER A 165 9.78 -19.40 -9.96
N ILE A 166 10.61 -18.69 -9.20
CA ILE A 166 10.46 -17.29 -8.89
C ILE A 166 10.45 -16.44 -10.17
N SER A 167 9.55 -15.48 -10.26
CA SER A 167 9.56 -14.40 -11.23
C SER A 167 10.20 -13.17 -10.61
N ILE A 168 11.04 -12.48 -11.37
CA ILE A 168 11.68 -11.23 -10.98
C ILE A 168 11.46 -10.24 -12.13
N THR A 169 10.67 -9.21 -11.90
CA THR A 169 10.39 -8.17 -12.90
C THR A 169 10.79 -6.81 -12.36
N ALA A 170 11.46 -6.02 -13.20
CA ALA A 170 11.92 -4.68 -12.85
C ALA A 170 11.06 -3.62 -13.53
N GLY A 171 10.88 -2.51 -12.85
CA GLY A 171 10.18 -1.34 -13.34
C GLY A 171 10.50 -0.11 -12.49
N ILE A 172 9.64 0.89 -12.59
CA ILE A 172 9.71 2.13 -11.81
C ILE A 172 8.39 2.44 -11.12
N VAL A 173 8.42 3.30 -10.13
CA VAL A 173 7.21 3.91 -9.56
C VAL A 173 6.68 4.94 -10.54
N SER A 174 5.54 4.67 -11.15
CA SER A 174 4.91 5.52 -12.16
C SER A 174 4.00 6.58 -11.55
N ARG A 175 3.39 6.30 -10.39
CA ARG A 175 2.45 7.19 -9.71
C ARG A 175 2.35 6.86 -8.22
N LEU A 176 2.10 7.91 -7.40
CA LEU A 176 1.67 7.80 -6.00
C LEU A 176 0.39 8.61 -5.86
N GLU A 177 -0.69 7.97 -5.47
CA GLU A 177 -2.01 8.61 -5.37
C GLU A 177 -2.87 7.97 -4.28
N ILE A 178 -3.93 8.67 -3.88
CA ILE A 178 -5.04 8.03 -3.17
C ILE A 178 -5.95 7.40 -4.23
N GLY A 179 -6.12 6.11 -4.15
CA GLY A 179 -6.96 5.36 -5.06
C GLY A 179 -7.84 4.36 -4.32
N VAL A 180 -8.85 3.86 -5.03
CA VAL A 180 -9.78 2.86 -4.50
C VAL A 180 -9.13 1.49 -4.59
N TYR A 181 -9.04 0.81 -3.45
CA TYR A 181 -8.64 -0.60 -3.39
C TYR A 181 -9.83 -1.47 -3.86
N SER A 182 -9.66 -2.23 -4.93
CA SER A 182 -10.76 -2.95 -5.58
C SER A 182 -11.45 -3.95 -4.66
N HIS A 183 -10.70 -4.61 -3.79
CA HIS A 183 -11.23 -5.63 -2.89
C HIS A 183 -12.04 -5.07 -1.71
N SER A 184 -11.77 -3.83 -1.30
CA SER A 184 -12.42 -3.22 -0.13
C SER A 184 -13.30 -2.02 -0.45
N GLY A 185 -13.04 -1.35 -1.59
CA GLY A 185 -13.62 -0.05 -1.90
C GLY A 185 -13.08 1.11 -1.05
N GLU A 186 -12.04 0.86 -0.23
CA GLU A 186 -11.42 1.90 0.59
C GLU A 186 -10.46 2.79 -0.23
N GLU A 187 -10.51 4.09 0.03
CA GLU A 187 -9.60 5.06 -0.59
C GLU A 187 -8.33 5.20 0.24
N LEU A 188 -7.23 4.56 -0.19
CA LEU A 188 -5.95 4.57 0.51
C LEU A 188 -4.80 4.99 -0.42
N LEU A 189 -3.64 5.29 0.18
CA LEU A 189 -2.42 5.51 -0.58
C LEU A 189 -2.06 4.24 -1.33
N GLN A 190 -1.83 4.36 -2.63
CA GLN A 190 -1.33 3.29 -3.48
C GLN A 190 -0.18 3.78 -4.35
N ALA A 191 0.68 2.86 -4.75
CA ALA A 191 1.72 3.10 -5.73
C ALA A 191 1.39 2.35 -7.02
N GLN A 192 1.47 3.02 -8.15
CA GLN A 192 1.43 2.38 -9.46
C GLN A 192 2.85 2.12 -9.94
N VAL A 193 3.10 0.92 -10.43
CA VAL A 193 4.38 0.50 -11.01
C VAL A 193 4.19 -0.04 -12.43
N ASP A 194 5.21 0.08 -13.26
CA ASP A 194 5.25 -0.51 -14.61
C ASP A 194 6.02 -1.84 -14.66
N ALA A 195 6.47 -2.36 -13.51
CA ALA A 195 6.94 -3.73 -13.39
C ALA A 195 5.81 -4.69 -13.76
N ALA A 196 6.09 -5.67 -14.62
CA ALA A 196 5.08 -6.64 -15.01
C ALA A 196 4.66 -7.48 -13.80
N LEU A 197 3.44 -7.27 -13.34
CA LEU A 197 2.75 -8.09 -12.34
C LEU A 197 1.80 -9.02 -13.08
N ASN A 198 1.66 -10.24 -12.61
CA ASN A 198 0.75 -11.26 -13.15
C ASN A 198 0.11 -11.98 -11.98
N ASP A 199 -0.96 -12.73 -12.27
CA ASP A 199 -1.59 -13.61 -11.29
C ASP A 199 -0.54 -14.50 -10.62
N GLY A 200 -0.61 -14.62 -9.29
CA GLY A 200 0.36 -15.32 -8.46
C GLY A 200 1.49 -14.44 -7.91
N ASN A 201 1.75 -13.26 -8.49
CA ASN A 201 2.63 -12.25 -7.86
C ASN A 201 1.96 -11.54 -6.69
N SER A 202 0.61 -11.56 -6.61
CA SER A 202 -0.16 -10.98 -5.51
C SER A 202 0.36 -11.43 -4.15
N GLY A 203 0.55 -10.49 -3.23
CA GLY A 203 1.17 -10.72 -1.92
C GLY A 203 2.71 -10.77 -1.95
N GLY A 204 3.33 -10.74 -3.13
CA GLY A 204 4.79 -10.72 -3.28
C GLY A 204 5.40 -9.35 -3.00
N PRO A 205 6.66 -9.30 -2.56
CA PRO A 205 7.33 -8.05 -2.23
C PRO A 205 7.72 -7.24 -3.47
N ILE A 206 7.52 -5.95 -3.37
CA ILE A 206 8.14 -4.93 -4.22
C ILE A 206 9.33 -4.36 -3.46
N VAL A 207 10.50 -4.37 -4.09
CA VAL A 207 11.78 -4.08 -3.44
C VAL A 207 12.48 -2.92 -4.15
N ALA A 208 13.03 -2.00 -3.37
CA ALA A 208 13.95 -0.97 -3.81
C ALA A 208 15.15 -0.91 -2.86
N GLY A 209 16.37 -0.84 -3.40
CA GLY A 209 17.60 -0.80 -2.57
C GLY A 209 17.78 -1.99 -1.63
N GLY A 210 17.16 -3.14 -1.92
CA GLY A 210 17.21 -4.34 -1.09
C GLY A 210 16.20 -4.37 0.07
N GLU A 211 15.33 -3.38 0.20
CA GLU A 211 14.31 -3.25 1.24
C GLU A 211 12.91 -3.40 0.66
N LEU A 212 11.96 -3.82 1.49
CA LEU A 212 10.55 -3.94 1.15
C LEU A 212 9.91 -2.55 1.08
N VAL A 213 9.46 -2.15 -0.10
CA VAL A 213 8.80 -0.85 -0.31
C VAL A 213 7.31 -0.96 -0.61
N GLY A 214 6.83 -2.19 -0.79
CA GLY A 214 5.40 -2.45 -0.97
C GLY A 214 5.10 -3.93 -1.19
N ILE A 215 3.81 -4.25 -1.23
CA ILE A 215 3.27 -5.58 -1.55
C ILE A 215 2.46 -5.48 -2.83
N ALA A 216 2.70 -6.38 -3.78
CA ALA A 216 1.91 -6.48 -5.00
C ALA A 216 0.47 -6.85 -4.66
N ALA A 217 -0.48 -6.00 -5.04
CA ALA A 217 -1.90 -6.19 -4.76
C ALA A 217 -2.67 -6.58 -6.02
N GLU A 218 -2.70 -5.74 -7.02
CA GLU A 218 -3.62 -5.84 -8.13
C GLU A 218 -2.97 -5.51 -9.48
N VAL A 219 -3.50 -6.11 -10.53
CA VAL A 219 -3.18 -5.78 -11.92
C VAL A 219 -4.44 -5.23 -12.57
N LEU A 220 -4.34 -4.09 -13.24
CA LEU A 220 -5.46 -3.57 -14.01
C LEU A 220 -5.57 -4.33 -15.34
N GLU A 221 -6.48 -5.31 -15.42
CA GLU A 221 -6.67 -6.15 -16.63
C GLU A 221 -6.97 -5.34 -17.90
N SER A 222 -7.55 -4.14 -17.76
CA SER A 222 -7.88 -3.25 -18.89
C SER A 222 -6.70 -2.42 -19.41
N ALA A 223 -5.53 -2.47 -18.77
CA ALA A 223 -4.34 -1.70 -19.14
C ALA A 223 -3.07 -2.56 -19.12
N GLU A 224 -2.21 -2.42 -20.14
CA GLU A 224 -0.93 -3.09 -20.17
C GLU A 224 0.08 -2.42 -19.22
N ASN A 225 0.82 -3.22 -18.45
CA ASN A 225 1.89 -2.76 -17.55
C ASN A 225 1.42 -1.75 -16.49
N VAL A 226 0.26 -1.95 -15.92
CA VAL A 226 -0.25 -1.18 -14.78
C VAL A 226 -0.46 -2.14 -13.61
N GLY A 227 0.45 -2.11 -12.66
CA GLY A 227 0.35 -2.85 -11.41
C GLY A 227 0.16 -1.90 -10.24
N TYR A 228 -0.73 -2.25 -9.32
CA TYR A 228 -0.93 -1.52 -8.07
C TYR A 228 -0.28 -2.24 -6.91
N VAL A 229 0.27 -1.45 -6.01
CA VAL A 229 1.10 -1.89 -4.90
C VAL A 229 0.60 -1.23 -3.63
N VAL A 230 0.43 -2.02 -2.58
CA VAL A 230 0.23 -1.51 -1.22
C VAL A 230 1.58 -1.00 -0.69
N PRO A 231 1.78 0.33 -0.55
CA PRO A 231 3.10 0.89 -0.23
C PRO A 231 3.41 0.82 1.27
N VAL A 232 4.69 0.98 1.62
CA VAL A 232 5.20 0.91 3.01
C VAL A 232 4.37 1.69 4.03
N PRO A 233 3.90 2.93 3.81
CA PRO A 233 3.12 3.63 4.83
C PRO A 233 1.82 2.91 5.21
N ILE A 234 1.22 2.17 4.29
CA ILE A 234 0.03 1.35 4.55
C ILE A 234 0.42 0.05 5.26
N ILE A 235 1.56 -0.56 4.88
CA ILE A 235 2.09 -1.74 5.58
C ILE A 235 2.42 -1.39 7.04
N GLU A 236 3.10 -0.28 7.28
CA GLU A 236 3.43 0.20 8.64
C GLU A 236 2.17 0.49 9.45
N HIS A 237 1.16 1.11 8.83
CA HIS A 237 -0.13 1.33 9.47
C HIS A 237 -0.75 0.01 9.92
N PHE A 238 -0.87 -0.96 9.02
CA PHE A 238 -1.44 -2.29 9.32
C PHE A 238 -0.64 -3.04 10.39
N LEU A 239 0.70 -3.03 10.31
CA LEU A 239 1.54 -3.70 11.31
C LEU A 239 1.42 -3.08 12.71
N ARG A 240 1.21 -1.76 12.79
CA ARG A 240 0.94 -1.06 14.06
C ARG A 240 -0.47 -1.34 14.57
N ASP A 241 -1.45 -1.34 13.67
CA ASP A 241 -2.86 -1.61 13.98
C ASP A 241 -3.04 -2.96 14.70
N ILE A 242 -2.32 -3.99 14.26
CA ILE A 242 -2.41 -5.34 14.83
C ILE A 242 -1.60 -5.56 16.13
N GLU A 243 -0.87 -4.57 16.63
CA GLU A 243 -0.03 -4.72 17.84
C GLU A 243 -0.85 -5.03 19.11
N ASP A 244 -2.09 -4.54 19.18
CA ASP A 244 -2.99 -4.82 20.30
C ASP A 244 -3.81 -6.12 20.13
N GLY A 245 -3.58 -6.86 19.04
CA GLY A 245 -4.24 -8.14 18.74
C GLY A 245 -5.56 -7.99 17.97
N ARG A 246 -5.88 -6.81 17.44
CA ARG A 246 -7.09 -6.53 16.65
C ARG A 246 -6.73 -5.84 15.34
N VAL A 247 -7.67 -5.82 14.42
CA VAL A 247 -7.62 -5.03 13.20
C VAL A 247 -8.73 -3.99 13.31
N ASP A 248 -8.38 -2.75 13.59
CA ASP A 248 -9.33 -1.64 13.69
C ASP A 248 -9.50 -0.92 12.33
N GLY A 249 -8.54 -1.08 11.42
CA GLY A 249 -8.56 -0.54 10.07
C GLY A 249 -8.20 0.94 9.99
N PHE A 250 -8.83 1.66 9.07
CA PHE A 250 -8.50 3.04 8.78
C PHE A 250 -9.55 4.01 9.34
N PRO A 251 -9.11 5.05 10.06
CA PRO A 251 -10.04 5.96 10.69
C PRO A 251 -10.64 6.97 9.70
N ASN A 252 -11.78 7.56 10.13
CA ASN A 252 -12.34 8.76 9.51
C ASN A 252 -12.88 9.73 10.57
N MET A 253 -13.31 10.91 10.14
CA MET A 253 -13.94 11.92 11.00
C MET A 253 -15.46 11.89 10.89
N GLY A 254 -16.04 11.05 10.02
CA GLY A 254 -17.47 11.00 9.78
C GLY A 254 -18.04 12.27 9.14
N ILE A 255 -17.33 12.82 8.16
CA ILE A 255 -17.74 14.04 7.46
C ILE A 255 -17.64 13.87 5.95
N ASP A 256 -18.54 14.55 5.24
CA ASP A 256 -18.38 14.84 3.82
C ASP A 256 -18.00 16.30 3.63
N ALA A 257 -17.05 16.54 2.75
CA ALA A 257 -16.62 17.88 2.40
C ALA A 257 -16.59 18.05 0.87
N GLN A 258 -16.79 19.27 0.42
CA GLN A 258 -16.70 19.60 -1.00
C GLN A 258 -15.67 20.68 -1.28
N PRO A 259 -15.11 20.69 -2.52
CA PRO A 259 -14.24 21.76 -3.01
C PRO A 259 -14.92 23.13 -2.95
N ILE A 260 -14.13 24.19 -2.74
CA ILE A 260 -14.59 25.59 -2.73
C ILE A 260 -13.93 26.42 -3.83
N GLU A 261 -13.70 25.84 -4.99
CA GLU A 261 -13.09 26.52 -6.13
C GLU A 261 -13.97 27.62 -6.74
N ASN A 262 -15.31 27.49 -6.58
CA ASN A 262 -16.28 28.46 -7.09
C ASN A 262 -16.19 29.79 -6.32
N LYS A 263 -15.93 30.90 -7.03
CA LYS A 263 -15.79 32.23 -6.43
C LYS A 263 -17.04 32.76 -5.75
N ALA A 264 -18.23 32.44 -6.26
CA ALA A 264 -19.48 32.83 -5.61
C ALA A 264 -19.70 32.10 -4.29
N LEU A 265 -19.32 30.82 -4.23
CA LEU A 265 -19.33 30.05 -2.99
C LEU A 265 -18.31 30.62 -1.98
N GLN A 266 -17.10 30.94 -2.42
CA GLN A 266 -16.08 31.58 -1.56
C GLN A 266 -16.61 32.89 -0.95
N ALA A 267 -17.20 33.74 -1.79
CA ALA A 267 -17.77 35.01 -1.34
C ALA A 267 -18.90 34.82 -0.31
N SER A 268 -19.76 33.82 -0.53
CA SER A 268 -20.85 33.48 0.43
C SER A 268 -20.36 32.97 1.77
N LEU A 269 -19.17 32.34 1.79
CA LEU A 269 -18.49 31.86 2.98
C LEU A 269 -17.60 32.93 3.63
N GLY A 270 -17.54 34.15 3.08
CA GLY A 270 -16.71 35.22 3.57
C GLY A 270 -15.19 34.99 3.35
N LEU A 271 -14.84 34.13 2.38
CA LEU A 271 -13.45 33.83 2.03
C LEU A 271 -12.90 34.81 1.01
N THR A 272 -11.61 35.05 1.09
CA THR A 272 -10.84 35.92 0.17
C THR A 272 -9.98 35.08 -0.78
N ASP A 273 -9.38 35.70 -1.79
CA ASP A 273 -8.53 34.99 -2.77
C ASP A 273 -7.31 34.27 -2.15
N GLY A 274 -6.85 34.70 -0.97
CA GLY A 274 -5.76 34.05 -0.22
C GLY A 274 -6.18 32.89 0.67
N ASP A 275 -7.48 32.72 0.91
CA ASP A 275 -7.96 31.66 1.77
C ASP A 275 -7.98 30.31 1.06
N HIS A 276 -7.88 29.24 1.83
CA HIS A 276 -7.90 27.85 1.40
C HIS A 276 -8.88 27.05 2.29
N GLY A 277 -9.15 25.82 1.94
CA GLY A 277 -10.00 24.93 2.73
C GLY A 277 -11.07 24.22 1.91
N ALA A 278 -11.90 23.44 2.59
CA ALA A 278 -13.01 22.68 2.04
C ALA A 278 -14.28 22.87 2.87
N LEU A 279 -15.45 22.92 2.22
CA LEU A 279 -16.73 23.10 2.90
C LEU A 279 -17.24 21.76 3.42
N VAL A 280 -17.50 21.66 4.72
CA VAL A 280 -18.22 20.53 5.32
C VAL A 280 -19.69 20.61 4.89
N ILE A 281 -20.17 19.58 4.21
CA ILE A 281 -21.56 19.51 3.72
C ILE A 281 -22.43 18.55 4.54
N ARG A 282 -21.80 17.52 5.14
CA ARG A 282 -22.47 16.56 6.01
C ARG A 282 -21.57 16.15 7.15
N VAL A 283 -22.17 15.84 8.29
CA VAL A 283 -21.50 15.23 9.45
C VAL A 283 -22.36 14.05 9.88
N ASP A 284 -21.77 12.88 10.00
CA ASP A 284 -22.45 11.67 10.44
C ASP A 284 -22.76 11.77 11.92
N ALA A 285 -24.02 11.54 12.30
CA ALA A 285 -24.52 11.77 13.65
C ALA A 285 -23.81 10.92 14.72
N ASP A 286 -23.36 9.72 14.35
CA ASP A 286 -22.69 8.76 15.24
C ASP A 286 -21.15 8.91 15.22
N SER A 287 -20.62 9.95 14.55
CA SER A 287 -19.19 10.22 14.50
C SER A 287 -18.74 11.15 15.61
N THR A 288 -17.48 11.06 15.99
CA THR A 288 -16.85 12.05 16.91
C THR A 288 -16.75 13.43 16.26
N GLY A 289 -16.72 13.49 14.93
CA GLY A 289 -16.85 14.75 14.21
C GLY A 289 -18.11 15.52 14.56
N ALA A 290 -19.24 14.84 14.83
CA ALA A 290 -20.52 15.47 15.16
C ALA A 290 -20.49 16.31 16.46
N GLU A 291 -19.56 16.04 17.37
CA GLU A 291 -19.41 16.82 18.59
C GLU A 291 -18.79 18.20 18.35
N VAL A 292 -17.98 18.32 17.29
CA VAL A 292 -17.13 19.50 17.07
C VAL A 292 -17.32 20.18 15.73
N LEU A 293 -17.73 19.44 14.68
CA LEU A 293 -17.93 19.91 13.32
C LEU A 293 -19.41 20.06 12.99
N ARG A 294 -19.73 20.92 12.01
CA ARG A 294 -21.09 21.18 11.56
C ARG A 294 -21.10 21.39 10.03
N PRO A 295 -22.17 21.03 9.34
CA PRO A 295 -22.39 21.49 7.98
C PRO A 295 -22.30 23.03 7.90
N GLY A 296 -21.54 23.53 6.93
CA GLY A 296 -21.25 24.95 6.78
C GLY A 296 -19.87 25.38 7.31
N ASP A 297 -19.18 24.55 8.08
CA ASP A 297 -17.78 24.81 8.46
C ASP A 297 -16.87 24.75 7.23
N VAL A 298 -15.85 25.58 7.23
CA VAL A 298 -14.76 25.48 6.25
C VAL A 298 -13.54 24.89 6.94
N LEU A 299 -13.16 23.67 6.58
CA LEU A 299 -11.94 23.01 7.06
C LEU A 299 -10.74 23.67 6.41
N LEU A 300 -9.85 24.26 7.21
CA LEU A 300 -8.65 24.98 6.76
C LEU A 300 -7.42 24.07 6.78
N ALA A 301 -7.27 23.27 7.84
CA ALA A 301 -6.19 22.30 7.98
C ALA A 301 -6.62 21.11 8.85
N VAL A 302 -6.03 19.96 8.60
CA VAL A 302 -6.14 18.75 9.44
C VAL A 302 -4.73 18.28 9.76
N ASP A 303 -4.45 18.05 11.04
CA ASP A 303 -3.14 17.59 11.53
C ASP A 303 -1.96 18.46 11.04
N GLY A 304 -2.18 19.78 10.99
CA GLY A 304 -1.21 20.76 10.49
C GLY A 304 -1.02 20.79 8.98
N LEU A 305 -1.76 19.98 8.22
CA LEU A 305 -1.72 19.95 6.75
C LEU A 305 -2.82 20.86 6.19
N PRO A 306 -2.47 22.00 5.52
CA PRO A 306 -3.45 22.90 4.93
C PRO A 306 -4.22 22.22 3.79
N ILE A 307 -5.54 22.35 3.81
CA ILE A 307 -6.43 21.81 2.78
C ILE A 307 -6.58 22.81 1.67
N GLY A 308 -6.31 22.39 0.43
CA GLY A 308 -6.55 23.18 -0.77
C GLY A 308 -8.04 23.37 -1.07
N ARG A 309 -8.37 24.35 -1.93
CA ARG A 309 -9.74 24.58 -2.41
C ARG A 309 -10.28 23.42 -3.26
N ASP A 310 -9.38 22.60 -3.80
CA ASP A 310 -9.60 21.40 -4.58
C ASP A 310 -9.73 20.14 -3.72
N LEU A 311 -9.88 20.28 -2.40
CA LEU A 311 -9.96 19.19 -1.41
C LEU A 311 -8.70 18.30 -1.39
N THR A 312 -7.52 18.87 -1.69
CA THR A 312 -6.24 18.17 -1.61
C THR A 312 -5.33 18.77 -0.56
N ILE A 313 -4.34 17.98 -0.12
CA ILE A 313 -3.24 18.41 0.76
C ILE A 313 -1.90 18.15 0.09
N GLY A 314 -0.88 18.92 0.46
CA GLY A 314 0.51 18.67 0.03
C GLY A 314 1.21 17.72 1.02
N VAL A 315 1.72 16.61 0.54
CA VAL A 315 2.47 15.63 1.35
C VAL A 315 3.90 15.54 0.82
N PRO A 316 4.92 15.81 1.66
CA PRO A 316 6.32 15.69 1.24
C PRO A 316 6.64 14.31 0.68
N GLY A 317 7.31 14.24 -0.46
CA GLY A 317 7.68 12.98 -1.13
C GLY A 317 6.57 12.32 -1.95
N VAL A 318 5.30 12.66 -1.71
CA VAL A 318 4.13 12.12 -2.45
C VAL A 318 3.58 13.14 -3.44
N GLY A 319 3.50 14.42 -3.06
CA GLY A 319 2.88 15.46 -3.85
C GLY A 319 1.52 15.91 -3.30
N ARG A 320 0.58 16.27 -4.19
CA ARG A 320 -0.79 16.63 -3.81
C ARG A 320 -1.68 15.39 -3.87
N VAL A 321 -2.35 15.11 -2.77
CA VAL A 321 -3.28 13.97 -2.63
C VAL A 321 -4.59 14.40 -1.97
N ALA A 322 -5.61 13.56 -2.01
CA ALA A 322 -6.89 13.83 -1.34
C ALA A 322 -6.70 14.14 0.15
N ALA A 323 -7.47 15.09 0.66
CA ALA A 323 -7.38 15.56 2.05
C ALA A 323 -7.69 14.47 3.08
N SER A 324 -8.45 13.43 2.70
CA SER A 324 -8.72 12.25 3.51
C SER A 324 -7.44 11.57 4.02
N TYR A 325 -6.34 11.65 3.28
CA TYR A 325 -5.06 11.08 3.68
C TYR A 325 -4.51 11.66 5.00
N ALA A 326 -4.81 12.93 5.32
CA ALA A 326 -4.41 13.53 6.60
C ALA A 326 -4.94 12.75 7.82
N VAL A 327 -6.11 12.14 7.67
CA VAL A 327 -6.77 11.31 8.68
C VAL A 327 -6.38 9.84 8.54
N ARG A 328 -6.45 9.32 7.33
CA ARG A 328 -6.22 7.90 7.02
C ARG A 328 -4.80 7.39 7.36
N ARG A 329 -3.82 8.27 7.45
CA ARG A 329 -2.46 7.93 7.88
C ARG A 329 -2.30 7.75 9.40
N ARG A 330 -3.36 8.07 10.18
CA ARG A 330 -3.41 7.96 11.64
C ARG A 330 -4.05 6.65 12.05
N GLN A 331 -3.87 6.25 13.31
CA GLN A 331 -4.54 5.08 13.87
C GLN A 331 -5.94 5.43 14.40
N VAL A 332 -6.81 4.44 14.44
CA VAL A 332 -8.08 4.53 15.16
C VAL A 332 -7.81 4.83 16.64
N GLY A 333 -8.59 5.75 17.23
CA GLY A 333 -8.40 6.21 18.60
C GLY A 333 -7.42 7.36 18.76
N GLU A 334 -6.60 7.68 17.75
CA GLU A 334 -5.76 8.89 17.80
C GLU A 334 -6.61 10.16 17.70
N THR A 335 -6.09 11.24 18.25
CA THR A 335 -6.70 12.58 18.18
C THR A 335 -5.98 13.43 17.15
N VAL A 336 -6.73 14.06 16.26
CA VAL A 336 -6.21 15.01 15.28
C VAL A 336 -6.68 16.42 15.57
N LYS A 337 -5.81 17.40 15.35
CA LYS A 337 -6.15 18.81 15.39
C LYS A 337 -6.80 19.23 14.06
N VAL A 338 -7.95 19.90 14.15
CA VAL A 338 -8.68 20.43 13.01
C VAL A 338 -8.75 21.95 13.15
N GLU A 339 -8.26 22.68 12.15
CA GLU A 339 -8.42 24.12 12.03
C GLU A 339 -9.59 24.39 11.09
N LEU A 340 -10.54 25.20 11.51
CA LEU A 340 -11.74 25.49 10.73
C LEU A 340 -12.16 26.96 10.83
N ALA A 341 -12.96 27.41 9.87
CA ALA A 341 -13.67 28.66 9.95
C ALA A 341 -15.18 28.41 10.08
N ARG A 342 -15.81 29.07 11.04
CA ARG A 342 -17.27 29.05 11.32
C ARG A 342 -17.75 30.46 11.58
N ASP A 343 -18.76 30.92 10.85
CA ASP A 343 -19.31 32.27 10.99
C ASP A 343 -18.24 33.37 10.92
N GLY A 344 -17.27 33.24 10.04
CA GLY A 344 -16.14 34.17 9.85
C GLY A 344 -15.07 34.13 10.95
N LYS A 345 -15.14 33.19 11.91
CA LYS A 345 -14.15 33.01 12.98
C LYS A 345 -13.33 31.75 12.77
N ARG A 346 -12.02 31.86 12.95
CA ARG A 346 -11.13 30.69 12.98
C ARG A 346 -11.21 30.00 14.34
N LEU A 347 -11.30 28.68 14.31
CA LEU A 347 -11.44 27.83 15.49
C LEU A 347 -10.48 26.64 15.34
N ASP A 348 -9.87 26.26 16.47
CA ASP A 348 -9.12 25.02 16.62
C ASP A 348 -10.01 24.02 17.37
N ARG A 349 -10.02 22.80 16.89
CA ARG A 349 -10.76 21.68 17.49
C ARG A 349 -9.90 20.43 17.48
N GLU A 350 -10.24 19.52 18.38
CA GLU A 350 -9.67 18.18 18.42
C GLU A 350 -10.77 17.17 18.14
N VAL A 351 -10.46 16.20 17.29
CA VAL A 351 -11.37 15.09 16.89
C VAL A 351 -10.67 13.79 17.17
N VAL A 352 -11.29 12.93 17.97
CA VAL A 352 -10.85 11.54 18.15
C VAL A 352 -11.28 10.75 16.91
N LEU A 353 -10.37 10.04 16.31
CA LEU A 353 -10.62 9.28 15.09
C LEU A 353 -11.27 7.93 15.43
N LEU A 354 -12.33 7.58 14.70
CA LEU A 354 -13.01 6.30 14.83
C LEU A 354 -12.89 5.48 13.56
N ALA A 355 -12.98 4.15 13.71
CA ALA A 355 -13.09 3.24 12.59
C ALA A 355 -14.32 3.59 11.72
N THR A 356 -14.19 3.43 10.42
CA THR A 356 -15.31 3.54 9.50
C THR A 356 -16.35 2.46 9.81
N ARG A 357 -17.62 2.85 9.97
CA ARG A 357 -18.72 1.91 10.13
C ARG A 357 -19.68 2.07 8.95
N PRO A 358 -19.56 1.22 7.93
CA PRO A 358 -20.45 1.28 6.78
C PRO A 358 -21.88 0.96 7.21
N LEU A 359 -22.86 1.69 6.66
CA LEU A 359 -24.28 1.42 6.90
C LEU A 359 -24.70 0.03 6.39
N VAL A 360 -24.08 -0.42 5.32
CA VAL A 360 -24.23 -1.76 4.76
C VAL A 360 -22.87 -2.46 4.96
N PRO A 361 -22.77 -3.39 5.93
CA PRO A 361 -21.54 -4.10 6.19
C PRO A 361 -21.21 -5.07 5.05
N ASP A 362 -19.94 -5.46 4.98
CA ASP A 362 -19.47 -6.57 4.17
C ASP A 362 -19.48 -7.86 5.00
N THR A 363 -19.56 -9.04 4.38
CA THR A 363 -19.43 -10.32 5.09
C THR A 363 -17.97 -10.65 5.43
N GLN A 364 -17.00 -10.04 4.74
CA GLN A 364 -15.55 -10.12 4.98
C GLN A 364 -15.11 -11.52 5.45
N HIS A 365 -15.08 -12.49 4.55
CA HIS A 365 -14.65 -13.86 4.83
C HIS A 365 -15.51 -14.65 5.84
N GLY A 366 -16.55 -14.03 6.39
CA GLY A 366 -17.51 -14.69 7.30
C GLY A 366 -18.59 -15.44 6.55
N GLN A 367 -19.29 -16.33 7.27
CA GLN A 367 -20.56 -16.89 6.78
C GLN A 367 -21.66 -15.85 6.96
N PRO A 368 -22.54 -15.61 5.96
CA PRO A 368 -23.65 -14.71 6.12
C PRO A 368 -24.61 -15.20 7.21
N SER A 369 -25.09 -14.30 8.04
CA SER A 369 -26.14 -14.64 9.00
C SER A 369 -27.47 -14.73 8.30
N TYR A 370 -28.29 -15.72 8.66
CA TYR A 370 -29.62 -15.90 8.09
C TYR A 370 -30.60 -16.50 9.10
N LEU A 371 -31.89 -16.29 8.82
CA LEU A 371 -33.00 -16.88 9.55
C LEU A 371 -33.96 -17.56 8.58
N VAL A 372 -34.34 -18.82 8.83
CA VAL A 372 -35.39 -19.52 8.09
C VAL A 372 -36.66 -19.51 8.92
N TYR A 373 -37.73 -18.95 8.38
CA TYR A 373 -39.04 -18.92 9.01
C TYR A 373 -40.16 -19.14 7.99
N GLY A 374 -41.01 -20.11 8.21
CA GLY A 374 -42.13 -20.42 7.35
C GLY A 374 -41.79 -20.73 5.88
N GLY A 375 -40.61 -21.28 5.62
CA GLY A 375 -40.10 -21.55 4.27
C GLY A 375 -39.49 -20.34 3.55
N LEU A 376 -39.43 -19.18 4.23
CA LEU A 376 -38.73 -17.99 3.76
C LEU A 376 -37.37 -17.89 4.42
N VAL A 377 -36.39 -17.33 3.68
CA VAL A 377 -35.05 -17.03 4.18
C VAL A 377 -34.91 -15.52 4.31
N PHE A 378 -34.48 -15.08 5.47
CA PHE A 378 -34.20 -13.69 5.78
C PHE A 378 -32.70 -13.56 6.06
N GLN A 379 -32.04 -12.61 5.42
CA GLN A 379 -30.65 -12.27 5.71
C GLN A 379 -30.45 -10.76 5.68
N PRO A 380 -29.53 -10.20 6.49
CA PRO A 380 -29.18 -8.80 6.40
C PRO A 380 -28.62 -8.49 5.00
N PRO A 381 -28.95 -7.34 4.42
CA PRO A 381 -28.27 -6.91 3.21
C PRO A 381 -26.80 -6.61 3.55
N THR A 382 -25.87 -7.27 2.86
CA THR A 382 -24.44 -6.97 2.90
C THR A 382 -24.01 -6.43 1.55
N ARG A 383 -22.88 -5.76 1.46
CA ARG A 383 -22.40 -5.19 0.19
C ARG A 383 -22.26 -6.27 -0.88
N ASP A 384 -21.53 -7.32 -0.54
CA ASP A 384 -21.31 -8.48 -1.40
C ASP A 384 -22.62 -9.19 -1.81
N PHE A 385 -23.63 -9.24 -0.93
CA PHE A 385 -24.96 -9.73 -1.30
C PHE A 385 -25.68 -8.81 -2.28
N ILE A 386 -25.59 -7.49 -2.10
CA ILE A 386 -26.22 -6.51 -3.00
C ILE A 386 -25.57 -6.57 -4.39
N GLU A 387 -24.26 -6.72 -4.45
CA GLU A 387 -23.49 -6.82 -5.71
C GLU A 387 -23.90 -8.00 -6.59
N LEU A 388 -24.53 -9.05 -6.03
CA LEU A 388 -25.12 -10.14 -6.83
C LEU A 388 -26.24 -9.67 -7.77
N PHE A 389 -26.88 -8.52 -7.48
CA PHE A 389 -28.03 -7.99 -8.22
C PHE A 389 -27.67 -6.74 -9.03
N GLU A 390 -26.47 -6.23 -8.91
CA GLU A 390 -26.00 -5.14 -9.76
C GLU A 390 -25.62 -5.72 -11.13
N GLU A 391 -26.23 -5.17 -12.19
CA GLU A 391 -25.84 -5.52 -13.55
C GLU A 391 -24.39 -5.05 -13.76
N PRO A 392 -23.50 -5.88 -14.33
CA PRO A 392 -22.15 -5.43 -14.63
C PRO A 392 -22.24 -4.21 -15.58
N PRO A 393 -21.39 -3.20 -15.41
CA PRO A 393 -21.39 -2.03 -16.28
C PRO A 393 -21.25 -2.48 -17.73
N SER A 394 -22.19 -2.04 -18.58
CA SER A 394 -22.28 -2.35 -20.01
C SER A 394 -21.18 -1.70 -20.82
#